data_ae9a352d1a7e9d8db1707de3df57efd2
#
_entry.id   ae9a352d1a7e9d8db1707de3df57efd2
#
_cell.length_a   1.000
_cell.length_b   1.000
_cell.length_c   1.000
_cell.angle_alpha   90.00
_cell.angle_beta   90.00
_cell.angle_gamma   90.00
#
_symmetry.space_group_name_H-M   'P 1'
#
loop_
_entity.id
_entity.type
_entity.pdbx_description
1 polymer ?
#
loop_
_entity_poly.entity_id
_entity_poly.type
_entity_poly.pdbx_seq_one_letter_code
_entity_poly.pdbx_strand_id
1 'polypeptide(L)'
;ASDVYKRQEAQLKKSFEYIIDNNLAQAKVYVHRDYHSRNLMVTTNNNPGVIDFQDAVYGPITYDASSLWRDAYIAWPEERVIDWVIKFWEEGRKSGLPMPNDFGQFYRDFEWMGLQRHLKVLGIFARLFHRDGKDAYLKDIPLVLEYAIATANRYIELKPLARLLESTRQQQNG
;
A
#
# COMPACT_ATOMS: atom_id res chain seq x y z
N ALA A 1 21.71 6.82 22.91
CA ALA A 1 20.73 7.37 21.95
C ALA A 1 21.22 7.25 20.50
N SER A 2 22.46 7.63 20.18
CA SER A 2 22.99 7.59 18.79
C SER A 2 23.02 6.18 18.18
N ASP A 3 23.41 5.14 18.95
CA ASP A 3 23.56 3.79 18.43
C ASP A 3 22.19 3.10 18.21
N VAL A 4 21.21 3.38 19.05
CA VAL A 4 19.84 2.89 18.89
C VAL A 4 19.23 3.48 17.61
N TYR A 5 19.41 4.78 17.38
CA TYR A 5 18.91 5.47 16.19
C TYR A 5 19.54 4.93 14.90
N LYS A 6 20.86 4.75 14.87
CA LYS A 6 21.57 4.16 13.73
C LYS A 6 21.09 2.73 13.42
N ARG A 7 20.83 1.95 14.46
CA ARG A 7 20.31 0.57 14.30
C ARG A 7 18.88 0.58 13.72
N GLN A 8 18.03 1.47 14.18
CA GLN A 8 16.66 1.63 13.64
C GLN A 8 16.69 2.07 12.18
N GLU A 9 17.54 3.02 11.83
CA GLU A 9 17.72 3.49 10.45
C GLU A 9 18.18 2.36 9.53
N ALA A 10 19.17 1.57 9.95
CA ALA A 10 19.66 0.42 9.19
C ALA A 10 18.57 -0.65 8.98
N GLN A 11 17.76 -0.91 10.00
CA GLN A 11 16.63 -1.85 9.90
C GLN A 11 15.54 -1.34 8.94
N LEU A 12 15.23 -0.05 8.99
CA LEU A 12 14.27 0.58 8.09
C LEU A 12 14.74 0.51 6.64
N LYS A 13 16.01 0.85 6.39
CA LYS A 13 16.62 0.77 5.07
C LYS A 13 16.54 -0.65 4.50
N LYS A 14 16.91 -1.65 5.28
CA LYS A 14 16.82 -3.05 4.87
C LYS A 14 15.40 -3.50 4.56
N SER A 15 14.42 -3.05 5.34
CA SER A 15 13.01 -3.34 5.07
C SER A 15 12.54 -2.69 3.77
N PHE A 16 12.99 -1.48 3.48
CA PHE A 16 12.70 -0.82 2.20
C PHE A 16 13.33 -1.55 1.00
N GLU A 17 14.56 -2.02 1.13
CA GLU A 17 15.23 -2.83 0.10
C GLU A 17 14.39 -4.08 -0.23
N TYR A 18 13.93 -4.83 0.76
CA TYR A 18 13.06 -5.99 0.55
C TYR A 18 11.75 -5.62 -0.17
N ILE A 19 11.09 -4.55 0.24
CA ILE A 19 9.82 -4.10 -0.38
C ILE A 19 10.06 -3.66 -1.82
N ILE A 20 11.12 -2.92 -2.09
CA ILE A 20 11.48 -2.44 -3.42
C ILE A 20 11.79 -3.62 -4.33
N ASP A 21 12.61 -4.56 -3.90
CA ASP A 21 13.00 -5.72 -4.69
C ASP A 21 11.76 -6.56 -5.08
N ASN A 22 10.88 -6.85 -4.11
CA ASN A 22 9.63 -7.56 -4.39
C ASN A 22 8.75 -6.80 -5.39
N ASN A 23 8.60 -5.49 -5.22
CA ASN A 23 7.71 -4.70 -6.06
C ASN A 23 8.25 -4.52 -7.47
N LEU A 24 9.57 -4.41 -7.63
CA LEU A 24 10.22 -4.30 -8.94
C LEU A 24 10.28 -5.63 -9.70
N ALA A 25 10.22 -6.76 -9.01
CA ALA A 25 10.20 -8.09 -9.61
C ALA A 25 8.85 -8.46 -10.22
N GLN A 26 7.76 -7.76 -9.89
CA GLN A 26 6.44 -8.01 -10.42
C GLN A 26 6.37 -7.77 -11.94
N ALA A 27 5.46 -8.49 -12.61
CA ALA A 27 5.09 -8.18 -13.97
C ALA A 27 4.53 -6.75 -14.07
N LYS A 28 4.78 -6.10 -15.21
CA LYS A 28 4.40 -4.71 -15.42
C LYS A 28 3.24 -4.60 -16.40
N VAL A 29 2.34 -3.68 -16.12
CA VAL A 29 1.19 -3.29 -16.96
C VAL A 29 1.04 -1.76 -16.93
N TYR A 30 0.12 -1.22 -17.71
CA TYR A 30 -0.27 0.17 -17.51
C TYR A 30 -1.03 0.31 -16.19
N VAL A 31 -0.57 1.21 -15.32
CA VAL A 31 -1.17 1.51 -14.01
C VAL A 31 -1.52 2.99 -13.93
N HIS A 32 -2.67 3.25 -13.36
CA HIS A 32 -3.21 4.59 -13.14
C HIS A 32 -2.43 5.37 -12.07
N ARG A 33 -1.88 4.67 -11.06
CA ARG A 33 -1.17 5.14 -9.87
C ARG A 33 -2.05 5.67 -8.75
N ASP A 34 -3.10 6.40 -9.07
CA ASP A 34 -4.03 6.97 -8.09
C ASP A 34 -5.47 6.42 -8.30
N TYR A 35 -5.56 5.09 -8.54
CA TYR A 35 -6.81 4.35 -8.70
C TYR A 35 -7.44 4.06 -7.34
N HIS A 36 -8.08 5.05 -6.76
CA HIS A 36 -8.71 4.98 -5.43
C HIS A 36 -10.10 5.64 -5.45
N SER A 37 -10.85 5.49 -4.37
CA SER A 37 -12.27 5.89 -4.28
C SER A 37 -12.56 7.33 -4.70
N ARG A 38 -11.63 8.26 -4.46
CA ARG A 38 -11.82 9.68 -4.80
C ARG A 38 -11.67 10.00 -6.29
N ASN A 39 -11.05 9.09 -7.06
CA ASN A 39 -10.86 9.22 -8.50
C ASN A 39 -11.83 8.35 -9.31
N LEU A 40 -12.81 7.75 -8.64
CA LEU A 40 -13.87 6.96 -9.24
C LEU A 40 -15.21 7.69 -9.13
N MET A 41 -15.85 7.91 -10.27
CA MET A 41 -17.10 8.64 -10.37
C MET A 41 -18.26 7.71 -10.67
N VAL A 42 -19.37 7.86 -9.96
CA VAL A 42 -20.61 7.17 -10.31
C VAL A 42 -21.21 7.84 -11.54
N THR A 43 -21.36 7.09 -12.62
CA THR A 43 -21.86 7.57 -13.91
C THR A 43 -23.06 6.76 -14.35
N THR A 44 -23.94 7.37 -15.16
CA THR A 44 -25.14 6.70 -15.70
C THR A 44 -24.78 5.61 -16.72
N ASN A 45 -23.72 5.87 -17.52
CA ASN A 45 -23.21 4.95 -18.53
C ASN A 45 -21.71 4.75 -18.29
N ASN A 46 -21.19 3.57 -18.60
CA ASN A 46 -19.77 3.22 -18.43
C ASN A 46 -19.28 3.44 -16.99
N ASN A 47 -20.03 2.91 -16.02
CA ASN A 47 -19.73 3.03 -14.60
C ASN A 47 -18.66 2.01 -14.16
N PRO A 48 -17.64 2.43 -13.36
CA PRO A 48 -17.35 3.78 -12.91
C PRO A 48 -16.63 4.63 -13.97
N GLY A 49 -16.87 5.95 -13.95
CA GLY A 49 -16.00 6.89 -14.64
C GLY A 49 -14.67 7.02 -13.88
N VAL A 50 -13.56 7.01 -14.59
CA VAL A 50 -12.20 7.13 -14.03
C VAL A 50 -11.59 8.44 -14.43
N ILE A 51 -11.10 9.22 -13.46
CA ILE A 51 -10.47 10.53 -13.66
C ILE A 51 -9.04 10.53 -13.15
N ASP A 52 -8.27 11.56 -13.46
CA ASP A 52 -6.90 11.79 -12.95
C ASP A 52 -5.87 10.75 -13.46
N PHE A 53 -6.02 10.34 -14.72
CA PHE A 53 -5.21 9.29 -15.35
C PHE A 53 -3.96 9.80 -16.08
N GLN A 54 -3.70 11.12 -16.11
CA GLN A 54 -2.59 11.71 -16.87
C GLN A 54 -1.20 11.30 -16.35
N ASP A 55 -1.11 10.83 -15.11
CA ASP A 55 0.12 10.34 -14.50
C ASP A 55 0.30 8.80 -14.60
N ALA A 56 -0.50 8.15 -15.45
CA ALA A 56 -0.39 6.72 -15.69
C ALA A 56 0.99 6.33 -16.23
N VAL A 57 1.51 5.20 -15.76
CA VAL A 57 2.83 4.68 -16.14
C VAL A 57 2.80 3.17 -16.37
N TYR A 58 3.87 2.61 -16.91
CA TYR A 58 4.07 1.17 -16.98
C TYR A 58 4.73 0.69 -15.68
N GLY A 59 3.97 0.02 -14.83
CA GLY A 59 4.34 -0.32 -13.46
C GLY A 59 3.82 -1.66 -12.97
N PRO A 60 4.11 -2.03 -11.71
CA PRO A 60 3.75 -3.31 -11.11
C PRO A 60 2.24 -3.59 -11.18
N ILE A 61 1.88 -4.82 -11.57
CA ILE A 61 0.49 -5.24 -11.83
C ILE A 61 -0.43 -5.11 -10.60
N THR A 62 0.10 -5.17 -9.39
CA THR A 62 -0.70 -5.05 -8.16
C THR A 62 -0.92 -3.60 -7.70
N TYR A 63 -0.33 -2.60 -8.39
CA TYR A 63 -0.31 -1.22 -7.90
C TYR A 63 -1.71 -0.63 -7.73
N ASP A 64 -2.55 -0.70 -8.77
CA ASP A 64 -3.89 -0.11 -8.74
C ASP A 64 -4.87 -0.92 -7.89
N ALA A 65 -4.74 -2.25 -7.88
CA ALA A 65 -5.50 -3.11 -6.98
C ALA A 65 -5.23 -2.76 -5.51
N SER A 66 -3.95 -2.55 -5.15
CA SER A 66 -3.55 -2.14 -3.80
C SER A 66 -4.03 -0.72 -3.48
N SER A 67 -4.04 0.18 -4.46
CA SER A 67 -4.55 1.55 -4.30
C SER A 67 -6.03 1.57 -3.96
N LEU A 68 -6.82 0.69 -4.59
CA LEU A 68 -8.26 0.62 -4.44
C LEU A 68 -8.68 -0.10 -3.15
N TRP A 69 -8.14 -1.28 -2.89
CA TRP A 69 -8.63 -2.14 -1.80
C TRP A 69 -7.88 -1.95 -0.48
N ARG A 70 -6.75 -1.26 -0.49
CA ARG A 70 -6.01 -0.77 0.67
C ARG A 70 -5.99 0.77 0.68
N ASP A 71 -7.12 1.37 0.31
CA ASP A 71 -7.30 2.82 0.27
C ASP A 71 -7.07 3.43 1.67
N ALA A 72 -6.40 4.58 1.70
CA ALA A 72 -6.15 5.31 2.95
C ALA A 72 -7.41 5.94 3.56
N TYR A 73 -8.49 6.01 2.79
CA TYR A 73 -9.73 6.71 3.16
C TYR A 73 -10.89 5.77 3.51
N ILE A 74 -10.82 4.50 3.10
CA ILE A 74 -11.88 3.52 3.31
C ILE A 74 -11.28 2.24 3.90
N ALA A 75 -11.82 1.82 5.04
CA ALA A 75 -11.49 0.53 5.64
C ALA A 75 -12.48 -0.55 5.17
N TRP A 76 -11.95 -1.63 4.62
CA TRP A 76 -12.74 -2.79 4.23
C TRP A 76 -12.42 -3.98 5.14
N PRO A 77 -13.42 -4.83 5.45
CA PRO A 77 -13.17 -6.10 6.11
C PRO A 77 -12.16 -6.94 5.32
N GLU A 78 -11.19 -7.55 6.02
CA GLU A 78 -10.11 -8.31 5.38
C GLU A 78 -10.62 -9.42 4.47
N GLU A 79 -11.63 -10.16 4.91
CA GLU A 79 -12.27 -11.23 4.13
C GLU A 79 -12.80 -10.74 2.78
N ARG A 80 -13.37 -9.53 2.76
CA ARG A 80 -13.87 -8.92 1.53
C ARG A 80 -12.73 -8.53 0.58
N VAL A 81 -11.64 -8.00 1.14
CA VAL A 81 -10.46 -7.66 0.34
C VAL A 81 -9.85 -8.92 -0.28
N ILE A 82 -9.71 -9.99 0.49
CA ILE A 82 -9.20 -11.28 -0.01
C ILE A 82 -10.08 -11.80 -1.16
N ASP A 83 -11.39 -11.80 -1.00
CA ASP A 83 -12.34 -12.23 -2.04
C ASP A 83 -12.18 -11.42 -3.35
N TRP A 84 -12.04 -10.09 -3.25
CA TRP A 84 -11.82 -9.24 -4.42
C TRP A 84 -10.46 -9.49 -5.07
N VAL A 85 -9.41 -9.68 -4.28
CA VAL A 85 -8.06 -9.96 -4.79
C VAL A 85 -8.02 -11.30 -5.51
N ILE A 86 -8.70 -12.34 -4.98
CA ILE A 86 -8.84 -13.64 -5.65
C ILE A 86 -9.54 -13.47 -7.01
N LYS A 87 -10.70 -12.80 -7.04
CA LYS A 87 -11.46 -12.57 -8.27
C LYS A 87 -10.64 -11.80 -9.31
N PHE A 88 -9.93 -10.77 -8.88
CA PHE A 88 -9.06 -9.99 -9.76
C PHE A 88 -7.94 -10.84 -10.36
N TRP A 89 -7.29 -11.67 -9.54
CA TRP A 89 -6.26 -12.58 -9.99
C TRP A 89 -6.79 -13.60 -11.00
N GLU A 90 -7.96 -14.22 -10.72
CA GLU A 90 -8.61 -15.17 -11.63
C GLU A 90 -8.99 -14.52 -12.96
N GLU A 91 -9.66 -13.37 -12.94
CA GLU A 91 -10.06 -12.65 -14.14
C GLU A 91 -8.87 -12.14 -14.94
N GLY A 92 -7.82 -11.67 -14.27
CA GLY A 92 -6.58 -11.26 -14.91
C GLY A 92 -5.92 -12.42 -15.66
N ARG A 93 -5.88 -13.61 -15.07
CA ARG A 93 -5.37 -14.82 -15.75
C ARG A 93 -6.21 -15.22 -16.96
N LYS A 94 -7.54 -15.22 -16.82
CA LYS A 94 -8.46 -15.51 -17.93
C LYS A 94 -8.32 -14.52 -19.08
N SER A 95 -8.04 -13.26 -18.76
CA SER A 95 -7.84 -12.17 -19.73
C SER A 95 -6.43 -12.14 -20.33
N GLY A 96 -5.55 -13.07 -19.97
CA GLY A 96 -4.18 -13.13 -20.48
C GLY A 96 -3.23 -12.08 -19.91
N LEU A 97 -3.57 -11.43 -18.79
CA LEU A 97 -2.63 -10.56 -18.09
C LEU A 97 -1.48 -11.38 -17.48
N PRO A 98 -0.29 -10.82 -17.34
CA PRO A 98 0.90 -11.51 -16.83
C PRO A 98 0.82 -11.73 -15.30
N MET A 99 -0.23 -12.42 -14.86
CA MET A 99 -0.44 -12.78 -13.46
C MET A 99 0.48 -13.93 -13.04
N PRO A 100 1.02 -13.95 -11.81
CA PRO A 100 1.70 -15.13 -11.29
C PRO A 100 0.75 -16.36 -11.29
N ASN A 101 1.31 -17.55 -11.48
CA ASN A 101 0.52 -18.80 -11.45
C ASN A 101 0.04 -19.15 -10.05
N ASP A 102 0.80 -18.79 -9.03
CA ASP A 102 0.48 -19.01 -7.63
C ASP A 102 -0.22 -17.79 -7.03
N PHE A 103 -1.41 -18.03 -6.45
CA PHE A 103 -2.16 -16.99 -5.76
C PHE A 103 -1.41 -16.44 -4.52
N GLY A 104 -0.72 -17.31 -3.79
CA GLY A 104 0.05 -16.89 -2.61
C GLY A 104 1.12 -15.86 -2.96
N GLN A 105 1.82 -16.06 -4.09
CA GLN A 105 2.77 -15.06 -4.61
C GLN A 105 2.06 -13.77 -5.00
N PHE A 106 0.93 -13.85 -5.73
CA PHE A 106 0.17 -12.66 -6.12
C PHE A 106 -0.34 -11.86 -4.90
N TYR A 107 -0.84 -12.58 -3.87
CA TYR A 107 -1.33 -11.95 -2.65
C TYR A 107 -0.20 -11.29 -1.85
N ARG A 108 0.97 -11.93 -1.76
CA ARG A 108 2.19 -11.30 -1.20
C ARG A 108 2.55 -10.01 -1.95
N ASP A 109 2.58 -10.06 -3.26
CA ASP A 109 2.89 -8.90 -4.12
C ASP A 109 1.90 -7.75 -3.90
N PHE A 110 0.61 -8.07 -3.79
CA PHE A 110 -0.45 -7.13 -3.47
C PHE A 110 -0.25 -6.49 -2.07
N GLU A 111 0.02 -7.29 -1.05
CA GLU A 111 0.23 -6.79 0.32
C GLU A 111 1.48 -5.91 0.43
N TRP A 112 2.59 -6.31 -0.19
CA TRP A 112 3.84 -5.55 -0.14
C TRP A 112 3.74 -4.25 -0.95
N MET A 113 3.01 -4.25 -2.05
CA MET A 113 2.68 -3.02 -2.77
C MET A 113 1.79 -2.09 -1.92
N GLY A 114 0.78 -2.63 -1.25
CA GLY A 114 -0.05 -1.88 -0.31
C GLY A 114 0.79 -1.27 0.83
N LEU A 115 1.71 -2.05 1.41
CA LEU A 115 2.62 -1.58 2.45
C LEU A 115 3.50 -0.41 1.96
N GLN A 116 4.10 -0.52 0.77
CA GLN A 116 4.88 0.57 0.17
C GLN A 116 4.05 1.84 0.05
N ARG A 117 2.79 1.73 -0.42
CA ARG A 117 1.88 2.86 -0.54
C ARG A 117 1.53 3.46 0.82
N HIS A 118 1.25 2.64 1.83
CA HIS A 118 0.96 3.10 3.19
C HIS A 118 2.16 3.86 3.79
N LEU A 119 3.37 3.34 3.66
CA LEU A 119 4.59 4.03 4.11
C LEU A 119 4.80 5.37 3.41
N LYS A 120 4.55 5.43 2.09
CA LYS A 120 4.56 6.68 1.32
C LYS A 120 3.54 7.68 1.85
N VAL A 121 2.29 7.26 2.10
CA VAL A 121 1.21 8.10 2.62
C VAL A 121 1.55 8.65 4.00
N LEU A 122 2.04 7.80 4.92
CA LEU A 122 2.50 8.24 6.25
C LEU A 122 3.59 9.31 6.15
N GLY A 123 4.56 9.13 5.25
CA GLY A 123 5.61 10.13 5.02
C GLY A 123 5.07 11.44 4.43
N ILE A 124 4.08 11.37 3.51
CA ILE A 124 3.44 12.55 2.94
C ILE A 124 2.65 13.30 4.02
N PHE A 125 1.86 12.61 4.84
CA PHE A 125 1.05 13.24 5.89
C PHE A 125 1.92 13.90 6.96
N ALA A 126 3.00 13.23 7.37
CA ALA A 126 3.98 13.81 8.28
C ALA A 126 4.61 15.08 7.68
N ARG A 127 4.99 15.06 6.40
CA ARG A 127 5.54 16.24 5.72
C ARG A 127 4.53 17.39 5.63
N LEU A 128 3.28 17.11 5.25
CA LEU A 128 2.21 18.10 5.15
C LEU A 128 1.97 18.78 6.51
N PHE A 129 2.01 18.03 7.59
CA PHE A 129 1.87 18.58 8.94
C PHE A 129 3.08 19.42 9.33
N HIS A 130 4.29 18.85 9.30
CA HIS A 130 5.48 19.54 9.82
C HIS A 130 5.97 20.69 8.96
N ARG A 131 5.85 20.58 7.63
CA ARG A 131 6.34 21.62 6.71
C ARG A 131 5.26 22.62 6.33
N ASP A 132 4.04 22.15 6.08
CA ASP A 132 3.00 22.96 5.45
C ASP A 132 1.89 23.34 6.44
N GLY A 133 1.97 22.91 7.72
CA GLY A 133 1.01 23.22 8.78
C GLY A 133 -0.41 22.67 8.54
N LYS A 134 -0.55 21.64 7.66
CA LYS A 134 -1.83 21.04 7.31
C LYS A 134 -2.12 19.85 8.21
N ASP A 135 -3.07 19.99 9.11
CA ASP A 135 -3.48 18.97 10.09
C ASP A 135 -4.63 18.07 9.65
N ALA A 136 -5.36 18.45 8.60
CA ALA A 136 -6.55 17.73 8.11
C ALA A 136 -6.31 16.23 7.80
N TYR A 137 -5.06 15.85 7.51
CA TYR A 137 -4.67 14.47 7.17
C TYR A 137 -4.28 13.63 8.40
N LEU A 138 -4.09 14.25 9.57
CA LEU A 138 -3.66 13.53 10.79
C LEU A 138 -4.70 12.48 11.23
N LYS A 139 -5.98 12.73 11.00
CA LYS A 139 -7.07 11.80 11.32
C LYS A 139 -6.99 10.47 10.55
N ASP A 140 -6.33 10.44 9.39
CA ASP A 140 -6.22 9.26 8.54
C ASP A 140 -4.95 8.43 8.87
N ILE A 141 -4.01 9.00 9.64
CA ILE A 141 -2.76 8.33 10.04
C ILE A 141 -3.01 7.02 10.81
N PRO A 142 -3.92 6.95 11.81
CA PRO A 142 -4.12 5.73 12.58
C PRO A 142 -4.51 4.53 11.72
N LEU A 143 -5.42 4.71 10.76
CA LEU A 143 -5.85 3.65 9.85
C LEU A 143 -4.70 3.17 8.96
N VAL A 144 -3.97 4.09 8.35
CA VAL A 144 -2.84 3.75 7.46
C VAL A 144 -1.73 3.05 8.23
N LEU A 145 -1.45 3.49 9.46
CA LEU A 145 -0.45 2.88 10.33
C LEU A 145 -0.88 1.46 10.76
N GLU A 146 -2.16 1.24 11.06
CA GLU A 146 -2.69 -0.08 11.38
C GLU A 146 -2.53 -1.05 10.21
N TYR A 147 -2.85 -0.65 8.99
CA TYR A 147 -2.62 -1.44 7.78
C TYR A 147 -1.15 -1.79 7.60
N ALA A 148 -0.25 -0.82 7.78
CA ALA A 148 1.18 -1.03 7.63
C ALA A 148 1.72 -2.03 8.68
N ILE A 149 1.29 -1.91 9.95
CA ILE A 149 1.66 -2.82 11.04
C ILE A 149 1.11 -4.22 10.77
N ALA A 150 -0.17 -4.34 10.42
CA ALA A 150 -0.81 -5.62 10.15
C ALA A 150 -0.10 -6.38 9.02
N THR A 151 0.18 -5.71 7.91
CA THR A 151 0.91 -6.31 6.79
C THR A 151 2.34 -6.69 7.19
N ALA A 152 3.10 -5.78 7.81
CA ALA A 152 4.48 -6.06 8.21
C ALA A 152 4.59 -7.22 9.22
N ASN A 153 3.56 -7.43 10.05
CA ASN A 153 3.51 -8.55 10.99
C ASN A 153 3.25 -9.93 10.34
N ARG A 154 2.78 -10.01 9.11
CA ARG A 154 2.57 -11.29 8.42
C ARG A 154 3.86 -11.90 7.86
N TYR A 155 4.89 -11.09 7.63
CA TYR A 155 6.12 -11.49 6.95
C TYR A 155 7.32 -11.41 7.89
N ILE A 156 8.10 -12.50 7.95
CA ILE A 156 9.23 -12.58 8.87
C ILE A 156 10.32 -11.54 8.55
N GLU A 157 10.51 -11.25 7.27
CA GLU A 157 11.48 -10.28 6.77
C GLU A 157 11.13 -8.84 7.18
N LEU A 158 9.84 -8.57 7.41
CA LEU A 158 9.31 -7.25 7.76
C LEU A 158 9.03 -7.07 9.26
N LYS A 159 9.27 -8.08 10.10
CA LYS A 159 9.12 -7.97 11.57
C LYS A 159 9.89 -6.80 12.19
N PRO A 160 11.11 -6.46 11.77
CA PRO A 160 11.81 -5.29 12.29
C PRO A 160 11.07 -3.98 11.98
N LEU A 161 10.48 -3.86 10.79
CA LEU A 161 9.64 -2.72 10.40
C LEU A 161 8.36 -2.66 11.24
N ALA A 162 7.68 -3.79 11.47
CA ALA A 162 6.48 -3.86 12.31
C ALA A 162 6.75 -3.29 13.71
N ARG A 163 7.83 -3.73 14.36
CA ARG A 163 8.22 -3.23 15.70
C ARG A 163 8.49 -1.73 15.72
N LEU A 164 9.10 -1.19 14.66
CA LEU A 164 9.36 0.23 14.55
C LEU A 164 8.06 1.02 14.44
N LEU A 165 7.12 0.56 13.58
CA LEU A 165 5.82 1.19 13.41
C LEU A 165 4.96 1.11 14.69
N GLU A 166 5.00 -0.02 15.41
CA GLU A 166 4.34 -0.19 16.71
C GLU A 166 4.87 0.77 17.77
N SER A 167 6.18 0.98 17.83
CA SER A 167 6.78 1.96 18.75
C SER A 167 6.34 3.40 18.46
N THR A 168 6.19 3.75 17.18
CA THR A 168 5.69 5.05 16.75
C THR A 168 4.22 5.24 17.18
N ARG A 169 3.38 4.20 17.04
CA ARG A 169 1.98 4.24 17.49
C ARG A 169 1.85 4.48 18.99
N GLN A 170 2.70 3.86 19.80
CA GLN A 170 2.69 4.04 21.26
C GLN A 170 3.04 5.46 21.67
N GLN A 171 3.97 6.11 20.98
CA GLN A 171 4.36 7.50 21.23
C GLN A 171 3.28 8.54 20.88
N GLN A 172 2.35 8.20 19.99
CA GLN A 172 1.23 9.09 19.64
C GLN A 172 0.08 9.02 20.65
N ASN A 173 -0.01 7.93 21.43
CA ASN A 173 -1.09 7.69 22.39
C ASN A 173 -0.71 8.02 23.85
N GLY A 174 0.49 8.47 24.13
CA GLY A 174 1.00 8.89 25.44
C GLY A 174 1.32 10.37 25.47
#